data_8cbd43485d1b8b8b0a5759b98fedb4e8
#
_entry.id   8cbd43485d1b8b8b0a5759b98fedb4e8
#
_cell.length_a   1.000
_cell.length_b   1.000
_cell.length_c   1.000
_cell.angle_alpha   90.00
_cell.angle_beta   90.00
_cell.angle_gamma   90.00
#
_symmetry.space_group_name_H-M   'P 1'
#
loop_
_entity.id
_entity.type
_entity.pdbx_description
1 polymer ?
#
loop_
_entity_poly.entity_id
_entity_poly.type
_entity_poly.pdbx_seq_one_letter_code
_entity_poly.pdbx_strand_id
1 'polypeptide(L)'
;MQTETLRRRTNGIGDIDRWHQEVLSRRAQIRTRFFGVIRPLIGTIAIVAAYVSAVRLMSPLLAAAEVPDAIAAPGEIPVMSVHAVGAQVYECQFSSTGKLAWQLREPTATLLVADKTVGRHYAGPTWEMSNGGAVSAKAVARAPGASANDIPLLKLEVTARHGTGKLSNVTTVQRLNTQGGTADATCDSSGALLSVPYTADYVFYRKSADQSQ
;
A
#
# COMPACT_ATOMS: atom_id res chain seq x y z
N MET A 1 -14.73 -55.32 5.08
CA MET A 1 -14.80 -53.93 5.54
C MET A 1 -14.02 -53.01 4.59
N GLN A 2 -14.18 -53.18 3.26
CA GLN A 2 -13.47 -52.42 2.23
C GLN A 2 -14.34 -51.99 1.04
N THR A 3 -15.65 -52.05 1.11
CA THR A 3 -16.55 -51.75 -0.01
C THR A 3 -17.31 -50.42 0.11
N GLU A 4 -17.18 -49.69 1.22
CA GLU A 4 -17.96 -48.46 1.46
C GLU A 4 -17.22 -47.16 1.12
N THR A 5 -15.91 -47.21 0.93
CA THR A 5 -15.08 -46.03 0.67
C THR A 5 -15.03 -45.62 -0.81
N LEU A 6 -15.43 -46.48 -1.73
CA LEU A 6 -15.44 -46.21 -3.18
C LEU A 6 -16.73 -45.53 -3.68
N ARG A 7 -17.83 -45.59 -2.92
CA ARG A 7 -19.11 -45.04 -3.36
C ARG A 7 -19.27 -43.53 -3.11
N ARG A 8 -18.37 -42.92 -2.30
CA ARG A 8 -18.39 -41.44 -2.02
C ARG A 8 -17.57 -40.60 -2.99
N ARG A 9 -16.73 -41.19 -3.85
CA ARG A 9 -15.91 -40.44 -4.81
C ARG A 9 -16.56 -40.16 -6.17
N THR A 10 -17.68 -40.81 -6.48
CA THR A 10 -18.34 -40.64 -7.79
C THR A 10 -19.43 -39.55 -7.80
N ASN A 11 -19.90 -39.08 -6.64
CA ASN A 11 -20.96 -38.07 -6.58
C ASN A 11 -20.47 -36.61 -6.69
N GLY A 12 -19.16 -36.36 -6.65
CA GLY A 12 -18.60 -35.02 -6.75
C GLY A 12 -18.36 -34.53 -8.17
N ILE A 13 -18.25 -35.43 -9.15
CA ILE A 13 -17.93 -35.08 -10.53
C ILE A 13 -19.21 -34.69 -11.31
N GLY A 14 -20.35 -35.28 -10.97
CA GLY A 14 -21.64 -34.95 -11.62
C GLY A 14 -22.21 -33.58 -11.27
N ASP A 15 -21.81 -32.99 -10.14
CA ASP A 15 -22.31 -31.70 -9.69
C ASP A 15 -21.58 -30.51 -10.38
N ILE A 16 -20.32 -30.68 -10.73
CA ILE A 16 -19.54 -29.65 -11.44
C ILE A 16 -20.03 -29.50 -12.89
N ASP A 17 -20.34 -30.62 -13.54
CA ASP A 17 -20.86 -30.59 -14.91
C ASP A 17 -22.27 -29.99 -14.98
N ARG A 18 -23.13 -30.23 -13.98
CA ARG A 18 -24.46 -29.65 -13.88
C ARG A 18 -24.38 -28.12 -13.69
N TRP A 19 -23.48 -27.65 -12.83
CA TRP A 19 -23.26 -26.21 -12.60
C TRP A 19 -22.75 -25.50 -13.86
N HIS A 20 -21.83 -26.10 -14.62
CA HIS A 20 -21.32 -25.58 -15.88
C HIS A 20 -22.43 -25.46 -16.95
N GLN A 21 -23.30 -26.44 -17.05
CA GLN A 21 -24.41 -26.41 -18.00
C GLN A 21 -25.47 -25.34 -17.64
N GLU A 22 -25.71 -25.12 -16.34
CA GLU A 22 -26.66 -24.11 -15.89
C GLU A 22 -26.16 -22.68 -16.11
N VAL A 23 -24.85 -22.43 -15.95
CA VAL A 23 -24.22 -21.13 -16.23
C VAL A 23 -24.21 -20.80 -17.72
N LEU A 24 -24.00 -21.79 -18.59
CA LEU A 24 -24.01 -21.62 -20.04
C LEU A 24 -25.42 -21.37 -20.59
N SER A 25 -26.45 -22.02 -20.02
CA SER A 25 -27.83 -21.82 -20.43
C SER A 25 -28.36 -20.42 -20.08
N ARG A 26 -27.96 -19.87 -18.95
CA ARG A 26 -28.32 -18.48 -18.56
C ARG A 26 -27.67 -17.41 -19.44
N ARG A 27 -26.49 -17.67 -20.01
CA ARG A 27 -25.84 -16.76 -20.99
C ARG A 27 -26.49 -16.74 -22.36
N ALA A 28 -27.13 -17.81 -22.75
CA ALA A 28 -27.85 -17.91 -24.03
C ALA A 28 -29.20 -17.16 -24.03
N GLN A 29 -29.88 -17.06 -22.90
CA GLN A 29 -31.18 -16.39 -22.80
C GLN A 29 -31.11 -14.86 -22.80
N ILE A 30 -29.97 -14.25 -22.53
CA ILE A 30 -29.81 -12.79 -22.52
C ILE A 30 -29.63 -12.21 -23.92
N ARG A 31 -29.34 -13.05 -24.95
CA ARG A 31 -29.03 -12.59 -26.31
C ARG A 31 -30.22 -12.47 -27.26
N THR A 32 -31.42 -12.90 -26.89
CA THR A 32 -32.56 -12.98 -27.85
C THR A 32 -33.70 -11.99 -27.59
N ARG A 33 -33.53 -10.96 -26.74
CA ARG A 33 -34.61 -9.98 -26.49
C ARG A 33 -34.38 -8.56 -27.03
N PHE A 34 -33.39 -8.34 -27.91
CA PHE A 34 -33.13 -7.02 -28.50
C PHE A 34 -33.19 -6.99 -30.04
N PHE A 35 -34.16 -7.68 -30.68
CA PHE A 35 -34.47 -7.44 -32.08
C PHE A 35 -35.98 -7.36 -32.27
N GLY A 36 -36.49 -6.16 -32.24
CA GLY A 36 -37.91 -5.92 -32.62
C GLY A 36 -38.31 -4.47 -32.36
N VAL A 37 -38.49 -3.79 -33.47
CA VAL A 37 -39.14 -2.47 -33.66
C VAL A 37 -38.17 -1.34 -34.01
N ILE A 38 -37.77 -1.30 -35.28
CA ILE A 38 -37.36 -0.06 -35.94
C ILE A 38 -38.54 0.37 -36.83
N ARG A 39 -39.24 1.44 -36.43
CA ARG A 39 -40.09 2.23 -37.35
C ARG A 39 -39.39 3.57 -37.60
N PRO A 40 -39.26 4.03 -38.85
CA PRO A 40 -38.62 5.30 -39.13
C PRO A 40 -39.61 6.44 -38.93
N LEU A 41 -39.28 7.38 -38.05
CA LEU A 41 -39.87 8.72 -38.05
C LEU A 41 -38.75 9.69 -38.45
N ILE A 42 -38.79 10.04 -39.73
CA ILE A 42 -38.04 11.15 -40.33
C ILE A 42 -38.67 12.45 -39.81
N GLY A 43 -37.94 13.25 -39.10
CA GLY A 43 -38.34 14.59 -38.72
C GLY A 43 -37.90 14.95 -37.32
N THR A 44 -36.84 15.71 -37.19
CA THR A 44 -36.25 16.47 -36.06
C THR A 44 -34.83 16.08 -35.73
N ILE A 45 -33.97 16.06 -36.75
CA ILE A 45 -32.51 16.07 -36.53
C ILE A 45 -32.01 17.48 -36.78
N ALA A 46 -32.10 18.36 -35.78
CA ALA A 46 -31.37 19.61 -35.82
C ALA A 46 -31.06 20.28 -34.48
N ILE A 47 -31.44 19.71 -33.31
CA ILE A 47 -31.21 20.39 -32.01
C ILE A 47 -30.44 19.55 -30.97
N VAL A 48 -30.09 18.29 -31.28
CA VAL A 48 -29.36 17.44 -30.33
C VAL A 48 -27.83 17.46 -30.53
N ALA A 49 -27.33 18.00 -31.64
CA ALA A 49 -25.89 18.05 -31.91
C ALA A 49 -25.13 19.13 -31.15
N ALA A 50 -25.78 20.04 -30.45
CA ALA A 50 -25.11 21.14 -29.70
C ALA A 50 -24.88 20.85 -28.21
N TYR A 51 -25.41 19.76 -27.65
CA TYR A 51 -25.28 19.46 -26.21
C TYR A 51 -24.25 18.38 -25.87
N VAL A 52 -23.66 17.69 -26.84
CA VAL A 52 -22.68 16.61 -26.61
C VAL A 52 -21.24 17.11 -26.55
N SER A 53 -20.98 18.38 -26.90
CA SER A 53 -19.61 18.93 -26.94
C SER A 53 -19.12 19.61 -25.64
N ALA A 54 -19.86 19.58 -24.53
CA ALA A 54 -19.51 20.33 -23.31
C ALA A 54 -19.30 19.45 -22.06
N VAL A 55 -19.45 18.14 -22.13
CA VAL A 55 -18.94 17.27 -21.06
C VAL A 55 -17.48 16.96 -21.37
N ARG A 56 -16.61 17.94 -21.22
CA ARG A 56 -15.20 17.66 -20.93
C ARG A 56 -15.23 16.86 -19.63
N LEU A 57 -14.93 15.59 -19.75
CA LEU A 57 -14.50 14.76 -18.62
C LEU A 57 -13.33 15.51 -17.98
N MET A 58 -13.62 16.33 -16.99
CA MET A 58 -12.66 16.73 -15.98
C MET A 58 -12.37 15.41 -15.22
N SER A 59 -11.53 14.57 -15.79
CA SER A 59 -10.80 13.60 -15.00
C SER A 59 -10.10 14.44 -13.92
N PRO A 60 -10.38 14.25 -12.62
CA PRO A 60 -9.52 14.85 -11.62
C PRO A 60 -8.15 14.26 -11.94
N LEU A 61 -7.24 15.13 -12.39
CA LEU A 61 -5.82 14.81 -12.38
C LEU A 61 -5.56 14.54 -10.89
N LEU A 62 -5.45 13.26 -10.50
CA LEU A 62 -4.94 12.90 -9.19
C LEU A 62 -3.52 13.46 -9.19
N ALA A 63 -3.37 14.68 -8.71
CA ALA A 63 -2.07 15.26 -8.49
C ALA A 63 -1.39 14.29 -7.52
N ALA A 64 -0.35 13.61 -7.99
CA ALA A 64 0.53 12.88 -7.11
C ALA A 64 0.93 13.87 -6.01
N ALA A 65 0.67 13.52 -4.74
CA ALA A 65 0.96 14.41 -3.63
C ALA A 65 2.44 14.81 -3.75
N GLU A 66 2.68 16.11 -3.93
CA GLU A 66 4.03 16.64 -4.07
C GLU A 66 4.81 16.35 -2.79
N VAL A 67 6.02 15.80 -2.95
CA VAL A 67 6.87 15.51 -1.79
C VAL A 67 7.30 16.84 -1.17
N PRO A 68 6.99 17.10 0.12
CA PRO A 68 7.37 18.35 0.78
C PRO A 68 8.89 18.60 0.70
N ASP A 69 9.29 19.85 0.42
CA ASP A 69 10.70 20.24 0.28
C ASP A 69 11.57 19.83 1.47
N ALA A 70 11.01 19.90 2.68
CA ALA A 70 11.70 19.52 3.91
C ALA A 70 12.25 18.08 3.90
N ILE A 71 11.61 17.19 3.17
CA ILE A 71 11.98 15.78 3.09
C ILE A 71 12.42 15.36 1.68
N ALA A 72 12.54 16.31 0.75
CA ALA A 72 12.97 16.03 -0.60
C ALA A 72 14.39 15.43 -0.64
N ALA A 73 14.67 14.64 -1.68
CA ALA A 73 15.98 14.04 -1.96
C ALA A 73 16.53 14.53 -3.31
N PRO A 74 16.83 15.84 -3.44
CA PRO A 74 17.25 16.43 -4.73
C PRO A 74 18.56 15.82 -5.18
N GLY A 75 18.65 15.50 -6.49
CA GLY A 75 19.87 14.93 -7.10
C GLY A 75 20.12 13.46 -6.74
N GLU A 76 19.29 12.84 -5.93
CA GLU A 76 19.38 11.41 -5.64
C GLU A 76 18.54 10.59 -6.63
N ILE A 77 18.96 9.37 -6.90
CA ILE A 77 18.34 8.48 -7.89
C ILE A 77 17.51 7.42 -7.13
N PRO A 78 16.20 7.29 -7.41
CA PRO A 78 15.39 6.24 -6.80
C PRO A 78 15.85 4.85 -7.26
N VAL A 79 15.99 3.94 -6.33
CA VAL A 79 16.42 2.54 -6.54
C VAL A 79 15.23 1.60 -6.53
N MET A 80 14.32 1.79 -5.57
CA MET A 80 13.10 1.00 -5.43
C MET A 80 12.10 1.70 -4.52
N SER A 81 10.84 1.29 -4.63
CA SER A 81 9.77 1.65 -3.70
C SER A 81 9.10 0.37 -3.20
N VAL A 82 8.67 0.39 -1.94
CA VAL A 82 7.89 -0.67 -1.32
C VAL A 82 6.74 -0.09 -0.53
N HIS A 83 5.62 -0.80 -0.49
CA HIS A 83 4.49 -0.50 0.40
C HIS A 83 4.66 -1.27 1.71
N ALA A 84 4.49 -0.60 2.84
CA ALA A 84 4.55 -1.20 4.16
C ALA A 84 3.15 -1.29 4.77
N VAL A 85 2.83 -2.46 5.31
CA VAL A 85 1.59 -2.71 6.06
C VAL A 85 1.97 -3.33 7.39
N GLY A 86 1.57 -2.71 8.51
CA GLY A 86 1.95 -3.18 9.83
C GLY A 86 1.46 -2.31 10.97
N ALA A 87 2.26 -2.18 12.03
CA ALA A 87 1.94 -1.38 13.20
C ALA A 87 3.16 -0.60 13.71
N GLN A 88 2.89 0.55 14.31
CA GLN A 88 3.81 1.21 15.24
C GLN A 88 3.55 0.64 16.63
N VAL A 89 4.56 0.06 17.24
CA VAL A 89 4.49 -0.47 18.61
C VAL A 89 5.00 0.60 19.55
N TYR A 90 4.14 0.99 20.50
CA TYR A 90 4.45 1.94 21.55
C TYR A 90 4.56 1.23 22.89
N GLU A 91 5.37 1.78 23.77
CA GLU A 91 5.48 1.37 25.16
C GLU A 91 5.10 2.55 26.07
N CYS A 92 4.29 2.27 27.08
CA CYS A 92 3.93 3.26 28.09
C CYS A 92 5.11 3.51 29.02
N GLN A 93 5.71 4.68 28.94
CA GLN A 93 6.89 5.06 29.73
C GLN A 93 6.72 6.42 30.38
N PHE A 94 7.48 6.67 31.43
CA PHE A 94 7.56 8.02 32.04
C PHE A 94 8.25 8.98 31.05
N SER A 95 7.57 10.06 30.72
CA SER A 95 8.12 11.18 29.95
C SER A 95 9.11 11.98 30.79
N SER A 96 9.83 12.91 30.19
CA SER A 96 10.70 13.85 30.87
C SER A 96 9.98 14.72 31.93
N THR A 97 8.65 14.84 31.84
CA THR A 97 7.80 15.56 32.81
C THR A 97 7.27 14.66 33.92
N GLY A 98 7.69 13.40 33.99
CA GLY A 98 7.23 12.43 34.99
C GLY A 98 5.82 11.89 34.78
N LYS A 99 5.18 12.16 33.63
CA LYS A 99 3.87 11.63 33.27
C LYS A 99 4.00 10.41 32.37
N LEU A 100 3.11 9.44 32.54
CA LEU A 100 3.02 8.29 31.65
C LEU A 100 2.53 8.75 30.27
N ALA A 101 3.22 8.30 29.22
CA ALA A 101 2.93 8.60 27.83
C ALA A 101 3.37 7.45 26.92
N TRP A 102 2.66 7.25 25.83
CA TRP A 102 3.06 6.34 24.77
C TRP A 102 4.33 6.84 24.10
N GLN A 103 5.41 6.07 24.16
CA GLN A 103 6.65 6.32 23.45
C GLN A 103 6.85 5.26 22.38
N LEU A 104 7.19 5.70 21.15
CA LEU A 104 7.44 4.77 20.06
C LEU A 104 8.63 3.86 20.43
N ARG A 105 8.36 2.57 20.47
CA ARG A 105 9.37 1.55 20.70
C ARG A 105 9.97 1.07 19.38
N GLU A 106 9.10 0.62 18.44
CA GLU A 106 9.53 0.06 17.17
C GLU A 106 8.39 -0.01 16.15
N PRO A 107 8.69 0.10 14.85
CA PRO A 107 7.78 -0.35 13.81
C PRO A 107 7.85 -1.88 13.67
N THR A 108 6.76 -2.49 13.20
CA THR A 108 6.74 -3.86 12.71
C THR A 108 5.84 -3.90 11.47
N ALA A 109 6.41 -4.19 10.29
CA ALA A 109 5.64 -4.19 9.05
C ALA A 109 6.19 -5.19 8.03
N THR A 110 5.27 -5.71 7.21
CA THR A 110 5.57 -6.43 5.98
C THR A 110 5.79 -5.43 4.85
N LEU A 111 6.81 -5.65 4.04
CA LEU A 111 7.12 -4.86 2.84
C LEU A 111 6.60 -5.57 1.60
N LEU A 112 5.88 -4.84 0.76
CA LEU A 112 5.18 -5.36 -0.42
C LEU A 112 5.63 -4.62 -1.69
N VAL A 113 5.71 -5.36 -2.80
CA VAL A 113 5.78 -4.83 -4.17
C VAL A 113 4.75 -5.58 -5.01
N ALA A 114 3.82 -4.86 -5.62
CA ALA A 114 2.69 -5.45 -6.36
C ALA A 114 2.00 -6.57 -5.55
N ASP A 115 1.65 -6.27 -4.30
CA ASP A 115 0.98 -7.15 -3.32
C ASP A 115 1.75 -8.43 -2.93
N LYS A 116 3.01 -8.55 -3.34
CA LYS A 116 3.87 -9.66 -2.96
C LYS A 116 4.82 -9.24 -1.85
N THR A 117 4.91 -10.04 -0.79
CA THR A 117 5.88 -9.85 0.28
C THR A 117 7.31 -9.92 -0.26
N VAL A 118 8.08 -8.86 -0.04
CA VAL A 118 9.48 -8.75 -0.47
C VAL A 118 10.43 -8.52 0.70
N GLY A 119 9.93 -8.33 1.92
CA GLY A 119 10.77 -8.08 3.09
C GLY A 119 9.96 -7.69 4.31
N ARG A 120 10.67 -7.14 5.31
CA ARG A 120 10.12 -6.66 6.59
C ARG A 120 10.78 -5.36 7.02
N HIS A 121 10.06 -4.61 7.85
CA HIS A 121 10.53 -3.39 8.51
C HIS A 121 10.39 -3.54 10.02
N TYR A 122 11.42 -3.21 10.78
CA TYR A 122 11.48 -3.42 12.22
C TYR A 122 12.38 -2.40 12.91
N ALA A 123 12.65 -2.62 14.21
CA ALA A 123 13.44 -1.73 15.05
C ALA A 123 14.78 -1.30 14.43
N GLY A 124 15.17 -0.05 14.72
CA GLY A 124 16.45 0.51 14.32
C GLY A 124 16.44 1.85 13.58
N PRO A 125 15.43 2.28 12.82
CA PRO A 125 14.55 1.58 11.91
C PRO A 125 15.32 0.83 10.81
N THR A 126 14.95 -0.42 10.57
CA THR A 126 15.64 -1.30 9.62
C THR A 126 14.67 -1.86 8.58
N TRP A 127 15.08 -1.89 7.31
CA TRP A 127 14.39 -2.55 6.21
C TRP A 127 15.25 -3.69 5.72
N GLU A 128 14.68 -4.89 5.70
CA GLU A 128 15.36 -6.12 5.28
C GLU A 128 14.55 -6.79 4.18
N MET A 129 15.20 -7.06 3.06
CA MET A 129 14.60 -7.75 1.94
C MET A 129 14.76 -9.26 2.07
N SER A 130 13.84 -10.02 1.48
CA SER A 130 13.84 -11.50 1.49
C SER A 130 15.11 -12.12 0.88
N ASN A 131 15.89 -11.36 0.10
CA ASN A 131 17.19 -11.79 -0.44
C ASN A 131 18.38 -11.52 0.51
N GLY A 132 18.13 -11.06 1.74
CA GLY A 132 19.14 -10.81 2.76
C GLY A 132 19.82 -9.44 2.71
N GLY A 133 19.44 -8.57 1.75
CA GLY A 133 19.91 -7.17 1.76
C GLY A 133 19.14 -6.35 2.80
N ALA A 134 19.85 -5.58 3.63
CA ALA A 134 19.24 -4.74 4.66
C ALA A 134 19.91 -3.36 4.78
N VAL A 135 19.12 -2.36 5.20
CA VAL A 135 19.60 -1.02 5.59
C VAL A 135 18.98 -0.60 6.90
N SER A 136 19.77 0.02 7.76
CA SER A 136 19.30 0.77 8.92
C SER A 136 19.54 2.26 8.68
N ALA A 137 18.65 3.12 9.21
CA ALA A 137 18.75 4.55 8.95
C ALA A 137 18.32 5.36 10.17
N LYS A 138 18.61 6.67 10.16
CA LYS A 138 18.13 7.65 11.15
C LYS A 138 17.33 8.75 10.47
N ALA A 139 16.24 9.19 11.09
CA ALA A 139 15.49 10.33 10.60
C ALA A 139 16.31 11.63 10.72
N VAL A 140 16.39 12.39 9.63
CA VAL A 140 17.09 13.67 9.54
C VAL A 140 16.16 14.84 9.24
N ALA A 141 15.00 14.58 8.65
CA ALA A 141 13.95 15.56 8.40
C ALA A 141 12.57 14.93 8.46
N ARG A 142 11.56 15.75 8.73
CA ARG A 142 10.17 15.35 8.81
C ARG A 142 9.22 16.38 8.25
N ALA A 143 8.07 15.92 7.78
CA ALA A 143 6.91 16.73 7.44
C ALA A 143 5.65 16.11 8.04
N PRO A 144 4.56 16.86 8.24
CA PRO A 144 3.31 16.30 8.73
C PRO A 144 2.75 15.21 7.79
N GLY A 145 2.04 14.22 8.35
CA GLY A 145 1.16 13.35 7.59
C GLY A 145 -0.06 14.10 7.05
N ALA A 146 -0.90 13.44 6.28
CA ALA A 146 -2.12 14.02 5.71
C ALA A 146 -3.16 14.37 6.78
N SER A 147 -3.15 13.68 7.91
CA SER A 147 -4.01 13.92 9.07
C SER A 147 -3.22 13.81 10.38
N ALA A 148 -3.83 14.24 11.50
CA ALA A 148 -3.24 14.10 12.84
C ALA A 148 -3.04 12.65 13.28
N ASN A 149 -3.80 11.70 12.70
CA ASN A 149 -3.69 10.28 13.00
C ASN A 149 -2.54 9.60 12.26
N ASP A 150 -1.94 10.29 11.28
CA ASP A 150 -0.90 9.72 10.43
C ASP A 150 0.48 10.03 11.00
N ILE A 151 1.33 9.01 11.07
CA ILE A 151 2.73 9.22 11.44
C ILE A 151 3.42 10.16 10.44
N PRO A 152 4.40 10.99 10.88
CA PRO A 152 5.05 11.96 10.01
C PRO A 152 5.67 11.33 8.76
N LEU A 153 5.68 12.08 7.65
CA LEU A 153 6.55 11.81 6.52
C LEU A 153 8.02 12.04 6.96
N LEU A 154 8.95 11.25 6.43
CA LEU A 154 10.35 11.34 6.87
C LEU A 154 11.32 11.31 5.68
N LYS A 155 12.45 12.02 5.85
CA LYS A 155 13.71 11.70 5.19
C LYS A 155 14.65 11.05 6.21
N LEU A 156 15.26 9.93 5.84
CA LEU A 156 16.17 9.18 6.69
C LEU A 156 17.50 8.98 5.95
N GLU A 157 18.62 9.16 6.65
CA GLU A 157 19.95 8.81 6.17
C GLU A 157 20.31 7.39 6.59
N VAL A 158 20.83 6.60 5.66
CA VAL A 158 21.30 5.24 5.92
C VAL A 158 22.55 5.27 6.77
N THR A 159 22.53 4.58 7.91
CA THR A 159 23.64 4.48 8.87
C THR A 159 24.37 3.14 8.78
N ALA A 160 23.71 2.09 8.33
CA ALA A 160 24.31 0.77 8.16
C ALA A 160 23.69 0.03 6.95
N ARG A 161 24.49 -0.82 6.31
CA ARG A 161 24.09 -1.69 5.20
C ARG A 161 24.61 -3.10 5.47
N HIS A 162 23.80 -4.09 5.13
CA HIS A 162 24.16 -5.49 5.23
C HIS A 162 23.72 -6.25 3.98
N GLY A 163 24.45 -7.30 3.63
CA GLY A 163 24.13 -8.13 2.48
C GLY A 163 24.39 -7.44 1.14
N THR A 164 23.81 -8.02 0.10
CA THR A 164 23.95 -7.59 -1.30
C THR A 164 22.60 -7.25 -1.91
N GLY A 165 22.58 -6.80 -3.18
CA GLY A 165 21.36 -6.54 -3.93
C GLY A 165 21.00 -5.05 -3.97
N LYS A 166 19.73 -4.75 -4.20
CA LYS A 166 19.26 -3.38 -4.49
C LYS A 166 19.54 -2.37 -3.37
N LEU A 167 19.62 -2.82 -2.11
CA LEU A 167 19.85 -1.95 -0.95
C LEU A 167 21.33 -1.64 -0.70
N SER A 168 22.28 -2.31 -1.36
CA SER A 168 23.72 -2.18 -1.09
C SER A 168 24.28 -0.75 -1.28
N ASN A 169 23.70 0.03 -2.17
CA ASN A 169 24.13 1.40 -2.50
C ASN A 169 23.14 2.48 -2.05
N VAL A 170 22.14 2.12 -1.26
CA VAL A 170 21.15 3.08 -0.77
C VAL A 170 21.78 4.00 0.26
N THR A 171 21.54 5.30 0.12
CA THR A 171 22.03 6.37 1.00
C THR A 171 20.90 7.04 1.78
N THR A 172 19.71 7.08 1.17
CA THR A 172 18.55 7.80 1.71
C THR A 172 17.30 6.93 1.60
N VAL A 173 16.44 7.02 2.60
CA VAL A 173 15.09 6.44 2.60
C VAL A 173 14.08 7.55 2.86
N GLN A 174 13.01 7.61 2.07
CA GLN A 174 11.85 8.44 2.37
C GLN A 174 10.70 7.58 2.86
N ARG A 175 9.96 8.07 3.87
CA ARG A 175 8.66 7.56 4.28
C ARG A 175 7.59 8.51 3.81
N LEU A 176 6.72 8.07 2.92
CA LEU A 176 5.68 8.84 2.24
C LEU A 176 4.31 8.17 2.43
N ASN A 177 3.23 8.87 2.07
CA ASN A 177 1.88 8.32 1.98
C ASN A 177 1.45 7.57 3.26
N THR A 178 1.79 8.12 4.41
CA THR A 178 1.48 7.50 5.70
C THR A 178 -0.01 7.54 5.99
N GLN A 179 -0.54 6.46 6.54
CA GLN A 179 -1.91 6.37 7.06
C GLN A 179 -1.87 5.70 8.43
N GLY A 180 -2.46 6.34 9.43
CA GLY A 180 -2.51 5.84 10.79
C GLY A 180 -1.15 5.83 11.50
N GLY A 181 -1.05 5.02 12.52
CA GLY A 181 0.18 4.76 13.27
C GLY A 181 0.45 5.68 14.45
N THR A 182 -0.32 6.77 14.66
CA THR A 182 -0.13 7.69 15.78
C THR A 182 -0.86 7.20 17.02
N ALA A 183 -0.17 7.14 18.15
CA ALA A 183 -0.77 6.96 19.47
C ALA A 183 -0.98 8.33 20.11
N ASP A 184 -2.22 8.78 20.20
CA ASP A 184 -2.62 10.08 20.73
C ASP A 184 -3.21 10.01 22.15
N ALA A 185 -3.49 8.82 22.65
CA ALA A 185 -4.01 8.60 23.98
C ALA A 185 -2.91 8.55 25.02
N THR A 186 -3.24 9.02 26.27
CA THR A 186 -2.42 8.78 27.45
C THR A 186 -2.43 7.30 27.83
N CYS A 187 -1.40 6.86 28.55
CA CYS A 187 -1.36 5.50 29.07
C CYS A 187 -1.36 5.50 30.61
N ASP A 188 -1.83 4.40 31.19
CA ASP A 188 -2.06 4.31 32.64
C ASP A 188 -1.13 3.30 33.34
N SER A 189 -0.43 2.45 32.58
CA SER A 189 0.39 1.37 33.13
C SER A 189 1.76 1.35 32.47
N SER A 190 2.79 1.64 33.25
CA SER A 190 4.20 1.59 32.80
C SER A 190 4.53 0.19 32.28
N GLY A 191 5.18 0.13 31.12
CA GLY A 191 5.54 -1.13 30.44
C GLY A 191 4.42 -1.73 29.58
N ALA A 192 3.19 -1.17 29.61
CA ALA A 192 2.13 -1.61 28.70
C ALA A 192 2.52 -1.34 27.23
N LEU A 193 2.13 -2.23 26.34
CA LEU A 193 2.36 -2.12 24.91
C LEU A 193 1.07 -1.79 24.16
N LEU A 194 1.19 -0.91 23.15
CA LEU A 194 0.10 -0.55 22.24
C LEU A 194 0.59 -0.71 20.78
N SER A 195 -0.13 -1.48 19.99
CA SER A 195 0.11 -1.60 18.55
C SER A 195 -0.92 -0.76 17.79
N VAL A 196 -0.45 0.26 17.05
CA VAL A 196 -1.31 1.12 16.24
C VAL A 196 -1.07 0.80 14.77
N PRO A 197 -2.07 0.29 14.04
CA PRO A 197 -1.95 -0.05 12.63
C PRO A 197 -1.51 1.16 11.79
N TYR A 198 -0.63 0.93 10.81
CA TYR A 198 -0.24 1.93 9.84
C TYR A 198 0.08 1.32 8.48
N THR A 199 0.03 2.17 7.45
CA THR A 199 0.63 1.92 6.16
C THR A 199 1.53 3.09 5.77
N ALA A 200 2.51 2.83 4.91
CA ALA A 200 3.40 3.84 4.35
C ALA A 200 4.07 3.32 3.07
N ASP A 201 4.54 4.25 2.24
CA ASP A 201 5.44 3.93 1.14
C ASP A 201 6.86 4.30 1.54
N TYR A 202 7.81 3.40 1.32
CA TYR A 202 9.23 3.66 1.48
C TYR A 202 9.91 3.70 0.12
N VAL A 203 10.52 4.84 -0.19
CA VAL A 203 11.33 5.02 -1.40
C VAL A 203 12.79 5.06 -1.01
N PHE A 204 13.60 4.20 -1.64
CA PHE A 204 15.02 4.07 -1.38
C PHE A 204 15.80 4.76 -2.50
N TYR A 205 16.78 5.59 -2.13
CA TYR A 205 17.58 6.38 -3.06
C TYR A 205 19.07 6.08 -2.88
N ARG A 206 19.83 6.30 -3.96
CA ARG A 206 21.28 6.37 -3.95
C ARG A 206 21.75 7.73 -4.45
N LYS A 207 22.94 8.16 -4.06
CA LYS A 207 23.54 9.35 -4.64
C LYS A 207 23.79 9.15 -6.14
N SER A 208 23.66 10.22 -6.92
CA SER A 208 24.17 10.22 -8.30
C SER A 208 25.71 10.14 -8.29
N ALA A 209 26.32 9.62 -9.37
CA ALA A 209 27.76 9.52 -9.50
C ALA A 209 28.47 10.89 -9.42
N ASP A 210 27.78 11.95 -9.83
CA ASP A 210 28.28 13.35 -9.80
C ASP A 210 28.41 13.93 -8.37
N GLN A 211 27.74 13.34 -7.37
CA GLN A 211 27.78 13.82 -5.96
C GLN A 211 28.71 12.98 -5.08
N SER A 212 29.51 12.10 -5.68
CA SER A 212 30.40 11.17 -4.97
C SER A 212 31.86 11.66 -4.90
N GLN A 213 32.13 12.93 -5.29
CA GLN A 213 33.46 13.57 -5.20
C GLN A 213 33.60 14.45 -3.97
#